data_50d5ddb2172f0fcd4db1ee0582f020cb
#
_entry.id   50d5ddb2172f0fcd4db1ee0582f020cb
#
_cell.length_a   1.000
_cell.length_b   1.000
_cell.length_c   1.000
_cell.angle_alpha   90.00
_cell.angle_beta   90.00
_cell.angle_gamma   90.00
#
_symmetry.space_group_name_H-M   'P 1'
#
loop_
_entity.id
_entity.type
_entity.pdbx_description
1 polymer ?
#
loop_
_entity_poly.entity_id
_entity_poly.type
_entity_poly.pdbx_seq_one_letter_code
_entity_poly.pdbx_strand_id
1 'polypeptide(L)'
;YGAQPRLLGPKLNPNDLDEEGRLKAEATLIEAVDDAEYFGARGIAFLAGKWSEETKDEAYAQLLKTTVNVCRYAAMKNMNVELEIFDYDVDKAALIGPAPLAAKFAADVRSYCPNFGLLVDLSHFPICHESSADVIRTCRPYITHLHFGNAVADPEAKGYGDLHQRFGYPGSANDVQDL
;
A
#
# COMPACT_ATOMS: atom_id res chain seq x y z
N TYR A 1 -4.80 10.58 5.87
CA TYR A 1 -3.60 11.31 5.43
C TYR A 1 -2.70 10.38 4.62
N GLY A 2 -2.40 10.74 3.37
CA GLY A 2 -1.50 9.97 2.51
C GLY A 2 -0.03 10.22 2.86
N ALA A 3 0.65 9.20 3.35
CA ALA A 3 2.09 9.27 3.70
C ALA A 3 3.01 8.77 2.58
N GLN A 4 2.46 8.25 1.47
CA GLN A 4 3.22 7.72 0.33
C GLN A 4 4.27 8.73 -0.19
N PRO A 5 3.96 10.04 -0.42
CA PRO A 5 4.94 11.00 -0.90
C PRO A 5 6.13 11.20 0.05
N ARG A 6 5.91 11.01 1.35
CA ARG A 6 6.97 11.13 2.36
C ARG A 6 8.01 10.01 2.30
N LEU A 7 7.61 8.85 1.80
CA LEU A 7 8.51 7.74 1.55
C LEU A 7 9.13 7.81 0.15
N LEU A 8 8.31 8.07 -0.87
CA LEU A 8 8.73 8.06 -2.27
C LEU A 8 9.70 9.20 -2.62
N GLY A 9 9.45 10.41 -2.12
CA GLY A 9 10.28 11.57 -2.39
C GLY A 9 11.74 11.37 -1.96
N PRO A 10 12.04 11.08 -0.70
CA PRO A 10 13.39 10.80 -0.22
C PRO A 10 13.87 9.35 -0.46
N LYS A 11 13.07 8.50 -1.14
CA LYS A 11 13.35 7.09 -1.44
C LYS A 11 13.57 6.23 -0.19
N LEU A 12 12.76 6.46 0.85
CA LEU A 12 12.78 5.65 2.06
C LEU A 12 12.01 4.34 1.84
N ASN A 13 12.53 3.27 2.41
CA ASN A 13 11.98 1.94 2.28
C ASN A 13 11.55 1.39 3.65
N PRO A 14 10.24 1.24 3.96
CA PRO A 14 9.78 0.72 5.23
C PRO A 14 10.11 -0.77 5.46
N ASN A 15 10.51 -1.48 4.41
CA ASN A 15 11.01 -2.86 4.46
C ASN A 15 12.51 -2.97 4.16
N ASP A 16 13.27 -1.89 4.38
CA ASP A 16 14.71 -1.90 4.15
C ASP A 16 15.40 -2.97 4.99
N LEU A 17 16.32 -3.71 4.38
CA LEU A 17 17.13 -4.71 5.06
C LEU A 17 18.21 -4.07 5.95
N ASP A 18 18.65 -2.85 5.59
CA ASP A 18 19.46 -2.03 6.48
C ASP A 18 18.58 -1.42 7.58
N GLU A 19 18.91 -1.75 8.83
CA GLU A 19 18.12 -1.30 9.98
C GLU A 19 18.10 0.22 10.13
N GLU A 20 19.18 0.92 9.75
CA GLU A 20 19.20 2.40 9.79
C GLU A 20 18.23 2.98 8.75
N GLY A 21 18.22 2.44 7.53
CA GLY A 21 17.27 2.81 6.48
C GLY A 21 15.83 2.55 6.90
N ARG A 22 15.56 1.36 7.43
CA ARG A 22 14.24 0.99 7.96
C ARG A 22 13.76 1.95 9.07
N LEU A 23 14.63 2.26 10.03
CA LEU A 23 14.29 3.18 11.13
C LEU A 23 14.02 4.60 10.66
N LYS A 24 14.70 5.09 9.62
CA LYS A 24 14.39 6.38 8.98
C LYS A 24 12.99 6.38 8.37
N ALA A 25 12.62 5.30 7.68
CA ALA A 25 11.27 5.17 7.13
C ALA A 25 10.22 5.09 8.24
N GLU A 26 10.46 4.32 9.29
CA GLU A 26 9.58 4.23 10.45
C GLU A 26 9.38 5.59 11.14
N ALA A 27 10.45 6.33 11.39
CA ALA A 27 10.39 7.66 11.99
C ALA A 27 9.56 8.63 11.11
N THR A 28 9.74 8.59 9.79
CA THR A 28 8.97 9.38 8.84
C THR A 28 7.47 9.05 8.88
N LEU A 29 7.11 7.77 9.04
CA LEU A 29 5.71 7.36 9.19
C LEU A 29 5.13 7.78 10.55
N ILE A 30 5.92 7.78 11.61
CA ILE A 30 5.52 8.31 12.93
C ILE A 30 5.24 9.81 12.84
N GLU A 31 6.10 10.59 12.19
CA GLU A 31 5.84 12.01 11.93
C GLU A 31 4.57 12.22 11.09
N ALA A 32 4.30 11.31 10.12
CA ALA A 32 3.07 11.37 9.34
C ALA A 32 1.81 11.14 10.20
N VAL A 33 1.90 10.31 11.25
CA VAL A 33 0.81 10.16 12.24
C VAL A 33 0.59 11.46 13.01
N ASP A 34 1.65 12.16 13.41
CA ASP A 34 1.54 13.46 14.10
C ASP A 34 0.90 14.53 13.21
N ASP A 35 1.31 14.59 11.94
CA ASP A 35 0.68 15.50 10.97
C ASP A 35 -0.79 15.15 10.73
N ALA A 36 -1.10 13.85 10.60
CA ALA A 36 -2.46 13.40 10.41
C ALA A 36 -3.37 13.81 11.60
N GLU A 37 -2.87 13.70 12.83
CA GLU A 37 -3.57 14.20 14.01
C GLU A 37 -3.80 15.72 13.95
N TYR A 38 -2.75 16.48 13.62
CA TYR A 38 -2.83 17.93 13.50
C TYR A 38 -3.87 18.38 12.46
N PHE A 39 -3.99 17.68 11.34
CA PHE A 39 -4.98 17.95 10.31
C PHE A 39 -6.37 17.33 10.58
N GLY A 40 -6.55 16.65 11.69
CA GLY A 40 -7.82 16.02 12.05
C GLY A 40 -8.16 14.79 11.20
N ALA A 41 -7.17 14.14 10.59
CA ALA A 41 -7.38 12.89 9.85
C ALA A 41 -7.61 11.71 10.81
N ARG A 42 -8.29 10.65 10.33
CA ARG A 42 -8.60 9.46 11.13
C ARG A 42 -7.51 8.41 11.10
N GLY A 43 -6.47 8.59 10.28
CA GLY A 43 -5.37 7.67 10.11
C GLY A 43 -4.43 8.09 9.01
N ILE A 44 -3.43 7.24 8.77
CA ILE A 44 -2.47 7.40 7.68
C ILE A 44 -2.55 6.22 6.73
N ALA A 45 -2.25 6.47 5.45
CA ALA A 45 -2.01 5.43 4.46
C ALA A 45 -0.57 5.51 3.94
N PHE A 46 0.08 4.37 3.77
CA PHE A 46 1.43 4.27 3.22
C PHE A 46 1.56 3.04 2.32
N LEU A 47 2.68 2.86 1.64
CA LEU A 47 2.96 1.71 0.77
C LEU A 47 4.17 0.92 1.28
N ALA A 48 4.24 -0.36 0.89
CA ALA A 48 5.46 -1.14 1.03
C ALA A 48 6.55 -0.60 0.11
N GLY A 49 7.80 -0.82 0.47
CA GLY A 49 8.93 -0.44 -0.37
C GLY A 49 9.30 -1.54 -1.38
N LYS A 50 10.35 -1.26 -2.15
CA LYS A 50 10.90 -2.21 -3.14
C LYS A 50 11.46 -3.46 -2.45
N TRP A 51 11.56 -4.54 -3.22
CA TRP A 51 11.97 -5.86 -2.76
C TRP A 51 12.75 -6.62 -3.84
N SER A 52 13.36 -7.74 -3.48
CA SER A 52 13.90 -8.74 -4.42
C SER A 52 13.47 -10.14 -3.99
N GLU A 53 13.44 -11.07 -4.95
CA GLU A 53 13.00 -12.45 -4.66
C GLU A 53 13.92 -13.14 -3.64
N GLU A 54 15.24 -12.86 -3.70
CA GLU A 54 16.24 -13.46 -2.83
C GLU A 54 16.09 -13.04 -1.35
N THR A 55 15.53 -11.85 -1.10
CA THR A 55 15.43 -11.25 0.24
C THR A 55 14.00 -10.95 0.65
N LYS A 56 13.03 -11.52 -0.05
CA LYS A 56 11.61 -11.26 0.14
C LYS A 56 11.11 -11.51 1.57
N ASP A 57 11.51 -12.64 2.15
CA ASP A 57 11.06 -13.01 3.50
C ASP A 57 11.65 -12.08 4.55
N GLU A 58 12.91 -11.65 4.38
CA GLU A 58 13.55 -10.67 5.26
C GLU A 58 12.90 -9.29 5.13
N ALA A 59 12.66 -8.84 3.89
CA ALA A 59 11.93 -7.59 3.63
C ALA A 59 10.50 -7.62 4.21
N TYR A 60 9.83 -8.76 4.12
CA TYR A 60 8.51 -8.95 4.73
C TYR A 60 8.57 -8.81 6.27
N ALA A 61 9.56 -9.43 6.90
CA ALA A 61 9.74 -9.32 8.35
C ALA A 61 10.05 -7.88 8.79
N GLN A 62 10.86 -7.15 8.03
CA GLN A 62 11.16 -5.74 8.29
C GLN A 62 9.93 -4.86 8.12
N LEU A 63 9.13 -5.07 7.06
CA LEU A 63 7.88 -4.34 6.88
C LEU A 63 6.90 -4.60 8.02
N LEU A 64 6.77 -5.86 8.45
CA LEU A 64 5.90 -6.23 9.57
C LEU A 64 6.33 -5.49 10.86
N LYS A 65 7.61 -5.46 11.15
CA LYS A 65 8.19 -4.76 12.31
C LYS A 65 7.87 -3.26 12.25
N THR A 66 8.15 -2.60 11.14
CA THR A 66 7.85 -1.18 10.91
C THR A 66 6.36 -0.89 11.09
N THR A 67 5.51 -1.68 10.42
CA THR A 67 4.05 -1.49 10.44
C THR A 67 3.49 -1.65 11.86
N VAL A 68 3.92 -2.66 12.60
CA VAL A 68 3.47 -2.88 14.00
C VAL A 68 3.86 -1.70 14.89
N ASN A 69 5.08 -1.16 14.76
CA ASN A 69 5.53 -0.01 15.55
C ASN A 69 4.70 1.24 15.23
N VAL A 70 4.48 1.53 13.95
CA VAL A 70 3.64 2.66 13.50
C VAL A 70 2.19 2.49 13.98
N CYS A 71 1.61 1.29 13.88
CA CYS A 71 0.26 1.01 14.38
C CYS A 71 0.13 1.23 15.89
N ARG A 72 1.12 0.81 16.68
CA ARG A 72 1.13 1.04 18.13
C ARG A 72 1.17 2.52 18.47
N TYR A 73 1.99 3.29 17.76
CA TYR A 73 2.03 4.74 17.94
C TYR A 73 0.70 5.40 17.55
N ALA A 74 0.16 5.06 16.40
CA ALA A 74 -1.13 5.58 15.93
C ALA A 74 -2.30 5.22 16.88
N ALA A 75 -2.26 4.03 17.49
CA ALA A 75 -3.26 3.60 18.46
C ALA A 75 -3.33 4.51 19.71
N MET A 76 -2.20 5.07 20.15
CA MET A 76 -2.18 6.04 21.28
C MET A 76 -2.95 7.33 20.94
N LYS A 77 -3.17 7.60 19.67
CA LYS A 77 -3.91 8.74 19.14
C LYS A 77 -5.30 8.38 18.60
N ASN A 78 -5.75 7.15 18.82
CA ASN A 78 -6.99 6.60 18.28
C ASN A 78 -7.07 6.65 16.75
N MET A 79 -5.95 6.44 16.06
CA MET A 79 -5.83 6.51 14.61
C MET A 79 -5.61 5.14 13.99
N ASN A 80 -6.09 4.98 12.76
CA ASN A 80 -5.87 3.81 11.95
C ASN A 80 -4.59 3.94 11.11
N VAL A 81 -4.03 2.81 10.74
CA VAL A 81 -2.93 2.71 9.78
C VAL A 81 -3.37 1.81 8.65
N GLU A 82 -3.19 2.25 7.42
CA GLU A 82 -3.58 1.55 6.22
C GLU A 82 -2.37 1.32 5.33
N LEU A 83 -2.22 0.09 4.84
CA LEU A 83 -1.25 -0.19 3.79
C LEU A 83 -1.98 -0.24 2.46
N GLU A 84 -1.56 0.61 1.53
CA GLU A 84 -2.06 0.62 0.17
C GLU A 84 -1.37 -0.47 -0.66
N ILE A 85 -2.19 -1.25 -1.36
CA ILE A 85 -1.73 -2.28 -2.28
C ILE A 85 -1.35 -1.61 -3.60
N PHE A 86 -0.07 -1.70 -4.00
CA PHE A 86 0.45 -1.16 -5.25
C PHE A 86 0.87 -2.24 -6.23
N ASP A 87 1.31 -1.84 -7.42
CA ASP A 87 1.92 -2.73 -8.39
C ASP A 87 3.17 -3.43 -7.81
N TYR A 88 3.32 -4.70 -8.22
CA TYR A 88 4.32 -5.58 -7.64
C TYR A 88 5.67 -5.52 -8.36
N ASP A 89 5.69 -5.22 -9.67
CA ASP A 89 6.85 -5.34 -10.54
C ASP A 89 6.92 -4.30 -11.68
N VAL A 90 6.06 -3.28 -11.70
CA VAL A 90 6.02 -2.29 -12.79
C VAL A 90 6.63 -0.96 -12.37
N ASP A 91 5.89 -0.11 -11.68
CA ASP A 91 6.32 1.25 -11.31
C ASP A 91 6.86 1.33 -9.89
N LYS A 92 6.01 1.09 -8.91
CA LYS A 92 6.40 1.12 -7.50
C LYS A 92 7.16 -0.14 -7.13
N ALA A 93 6.85 -1.25 -7.79
CA ALA A 93 7.43 -2.56 -7.52
C ALA A 93 7.43 -2.84 -6.00
N ALA A 94 6.25 -2.65 -5.39
CA ALA A 94 6.07 -2.72 -3.95
C ALA A 94 5.96 -4.17 -3.47
N LEU A 95 6.60 -4.50 -2.36
CA LEU A 95 6.58 -5.85 -1.78
C LEU A 95 5.15 -6.40 -1.58
N ILE A 96 4.21 -5.53 -1.21
CA ILE A 96 2.80 -5.91 -1.03
C ILE A 96 2.01 -5.43 -2.25
N GLY A 97 1.94 -6.27 -3.27
CA GLY A 97 1.15 -6.09 -4.49
C GLY A 97 0.06 -7.14 -4.65
N PRO A 98 0.38 -8.45 -4.72
CA PRO A 98 -0.62 -9.50 -4.91
C PRO A 98 -1.60 -9.62 -3.74
N ALA A 99 -2.90 -9.75 -4.04
CA ALA A 99 -3.96 -9.82 -3.04
C ALA A 99 -3.79 -10.92 -1.98
N PRO A 100 -3.34 -12.15 -2.31
CA PRO A 100 -3.08 -13.16 -1.29
C PRO A 100 -1.97 -12.76 -0.32
N LEU A 101 -0.92 -12.09 -0.81
CA LEU A 101 0.16 -11.59 0.04
C LEU A 101 -0.31 -10.43 0.91
N ALA A 102 -1.10 -9.53 0.36
CA ALA A 102 -1.70 -8.41 1.10
C ALA A 102 -2.62 -8.91 2.22
N ALA A 103 -3.49 -9.88 1.93
CA ALA A 103 -4.38 -10.47 2.93
C ALA A 103 -3.58 -11.18 4.04
N LYS A 104 -2.52 -11.94 3.68
CA LYS A 104 -1.62 -12.55 4.65
C LYS A 104 -0.95 -11.50 5.54
N PHE A 105 -0.39 -10.47 4.94
CA PHE A 105 0.26 -9.37 5.67
C PHE A 105 -0.71 -8.68 6.63
N ALA A 106 -1.92 -8.40 6.18
CA ALA A 106 -2.93 -7.78 7.02
C ALA A 106 -3.35 -8.68 8.20
N ALA A 107 -3.46 -9.99 7.98
CA ALA A 107 -3.71 -10.95 9.06
C ALA A 107 -2.59 -10.94 10.09
N ASP A 108 -1.33 -10.97 9.64
CA ASP A 108 -0.16 -10.96 10.50
C ASP A 108 -0.09 -9.67 11.34
N VAL A 109 -0.28 -8.49 10.73
CA VAL A 109 -0.30 -7.21 11.46
C VAL A 109 -1.46 -7.15 12.45
N ARG A 110 -2.68 -7.57 12.05
CA ARG A 110 -3.85 -7.54 12.93
C ARG A 110 -3.76 -8.48 14.13
N SER A 111 -2.89 -9.47 14.08
CA SER A 111 -2.60 -10.29 15.26
C SER A 111 -1.93 -9.50 16.40
N TYR A 112 -1.30 -8.36 16.08
CA TYR A 112 -0.66 -7.44 17.03
C TYR A 112 -1.44 -6.13 17.23
N CYS A 113 -2.06 -5.62 16.15
CA CYS A 113 -2.59 -4.27 16.09
C CYS A 113 -3.95 -4.24 15.37
N PRO A 114 -5.07 -4.15 16.09
CA PRO A 114 -6.42 -4.18 15.47
C PRO A 114 -6.74 -2.92 14.65
N ASN A 115 -6.01 -1.83 14.82
CA ASN A 115 -6.15 -0.56 14.10
C ASN A 115 -5.46 -0.55 12.74
N PHE A 116 -5.11 -1.71 12.18
CA PHE A 116 -4.54 -1.85 10.85
C PHE A 116 -5.60 -2.26 9.82
N GLY A 117 -5.48 -1.75 8.59
CA GLY A 117 -6.29 -2.14 7.46
C GLY A 117 -5.53 -2.06 6.13
N LEU A 118 -6.23 -2.45 5.06
CA LEU A 118 -5.77 -2.31 3.69
C LEU A 118 -6.52 -1.16 3.00
N LEU A 119 -5.78 -0.33 2.30
CA LEU A 119 -6.29 0.56 1.28
C LEU A 119 -6.18 -0.14 -0.06
N VAL A 120 -7.30 -0.24 -0.76
CA VAL A 120 -7.44 -0.95 -2.02
C VAL A 120 -7.79 0.07 -3.11
N ASP A 121 -6.90 0.27 -4.07
CA ASP A 121 -7.13 1.13 -5.23
C ASP A 121 -7.33 0.28 -6.48
N LEU A 122 -8.45 0.47 -7.16
CA LEU A 122 -8.80 -0.30 -8.36
C LEU A 122 -7.85 -0.05 -9.54
N SER A 123 -7.06 1.04 -9.52
CA SER A 123 -6.07 1.32 -10.57
C SER A 123 -4.87 0.37 -10.56
N HIS A 124 -4.55 -0.26 -9.41
CA HIS A 124 -3.34 -1.07 -9.29
C HIS A 124 -3.53 -2.53 -9.73
N PHE A 125 -4.75 -3.08 -9.64
CA PHE A 125 -4.99 -4.52 -9.88
C PHE A 125 -4.78 -4.97 -11.32
N PRO A 126 -5.20 -4.21 -12.35
CA PRO A 126 -4.93 -4.60 -13.73
C PRO A 126 -3.44 -4.73 -14.02
N ILE A 127 -2.61 -3.91 -13.35
CA ILE A 127 -1.15 -3.94 -13.49
C ILE A 127 -0.55 -5.14 -12.73
N CYS A 128 -1.21 -5.59 -11.66
CA CYS A 128 -0.86 -6.82 -10.94
C CYS A 128 -1.42 -8.09 -11.60
N HIS A 129 -2.09 -7.98 -12.75
CA HIS A 129 -2.77 -9.08 -13.45
C HIS A 129 -3.87 -9.75 -12.60
N GLU A 130 -4.49 -8.99 -11.72
CA GLU A 130 -5.58 -9.46 -10.86
C GLU A 130 -6.90 -8.76 -11.23
N SER A 131 -8.02 -9.46 -11.08
CA SER A 131 -9.33 -8.84 -11.23
C SER A 131 -9.74 -8.11 -9.95
N SER A 132 -10.41 -6.97 -10.06
CA SER A 132 -10.95 -6.23 -8.90
C SER A 132 -11.84 -7.11 -8.02
N ALA A 133 -12.65 -8.00 -8.62
CA ALA A 133 -13.51 -8.91 -7.89
C ALA A 133 -12.73 -9.93 -7.04
N ASP A 134 -11.62 -10.45 -7.54
CA ASP A 134 -10.79 -11.42 -6.80
C ASP A 134 -10.02 -10.74 -5.68
N VAL A 135 -9.48 -9.55 -5.93
CA VAL A 135 -8.80 -8.75 -4.90
C VAL A 135 -9.75 -8.37 -3.79
N ILE A 136 -10.93 -7.84 -4.11
CA ILE A 136 -11.93 -7.49 -3.11
C ILE A 136 -12.35 -8.73 -2.31
N ARG A 137 -12.60 -9.85 -2.97
CA ARG A 137 -12.98 -11.10 -2.29
C ARG A 137 -11.91 -11.58 -1.33
N THR A 138 -10.63 -11.54 -1.75
CA THR A 138 -9.48 -12.01 -0.98
C THR A 138 -9.18 -11.09 0.21
N CYS A 139 -9.21 -9.77 -0.04
CA CYS A 139 -8.83 -8.76 0.96
C CYS A 139 -10.00 -8.29 1.83
N ARG A 140 -11.26 -8.67 1.52
CA ARG A 140 -12.50 -8.19 2.18
C ARG A 140 -12.44 -8.07 3.69
N PRO A 141 -11.89 -9.02 4.47
CA PRO A 141 -11.84 -8.91 5.93
C PRO A 141 -10.96 -7.78 6.44
N TYR A 142 -10.08 -7.26 5.59
CA TYR A 142 -9.03 -6.31 5.95
C TYR A 142 -9.19 -4.94 5.30
N ILE A 143 -10.08 -4.80 4.31
CA ILE A 143 -10.31 -3.53 3.61
C ILE A 143 -10.94 -2.52 4.57
N THR A 144 -10.32 -1.36 4.71
CA THR A 144 -10.82 -0.23 5.49
C THR A 144 -10.98 1.03 4.63
N HIS A 145 -10.37 1.05 3.45
CA HIS A 145 -10.39 2.18 2.54
C HIS A 145 -10.38 1.70 1.09
N LEU A 146 -11.13 2.38 0.23
CA LEU A 146 -11.22 2.10 -1.21
C LEU A 146 -10.92 3.38 -1.99
N HIS A 147 -10.06 3.25 -2.98
CA HIS A 147 -9.91 4.21 -4.05
C HIS A 147 -10.48 3.65 -5.35
N PHE A 148 -11.08 4.51 -6.14
CA PHE A 148 -11.63 4.18 -7.44
C PHE A 148 -10.76 4.83 -8.51
N GLY A 149 -10.00 4.04 -9.21
CA GLY A 149 -9.03 4.48 -10.19
C GLY A 149 -9.03 3.61 -11.45
N ASN A 150 -8.22 4.00 -12.41
CA ASN A 150 -8.11 3.36 -13.70
C ASN A 150 -6.65 3.30 -14.14
N ALA A 151 -6.27 2.25 -14.86
CA ALA A 151 -4.93 2.06 -15.40
C ALA A 151 -4.97 1.45 -16.80
N VAL A 152 -3.87 1.56 -17.52
CA VAL A 152 -3.61 0.83 -18.75
C VAL A 152 -2.62 -0.29 -18.42
N ALA A 153 -3.05 -1.54 -18.61
CA ALA A 153 -2.27 -2.73 -18.26
C ALA A 153 -1.46 -3.31 -19.42
N ASP A 154 -1.69 -2.85 -20.65
CA ASP A 154 -0.93 -3.28 -21.83
C ASP A 154 0.40 -2.51 -21.90
N PRO A 155 1.56 -3.19 -21.77
CA PRO A 155 2.88 -2.55 -21.82
C PRO A 155 3.18 -1.80 -23.13
N GLU A 156 2.56 -2.19 -24.24
CA GLU A 156 2.76 -1.54 -25.54
C GLU A 156 1.82 -0.36 -25.77
N ALA A 157 0.82 -0.17 -24.90
CA ALA A 157 -0.14 0.88 -25.05
C ALA A 157 0.34 2.21 -24.44
N LYS A 158 -0.07 3.32 -25.06
CA LYS A 158 0.15 4.65 -24.50
C LYS A 158 -0.59 4.76 -23.16
N GLY A 159 0.12 5.20 -22.13
CA GLY A 159 -0.45 5.37 -20.80
C GLY A 159 -0.34 4.15 -19.90
N TYR A 160 0.49 3.14 -20.30
CA TYR A 160 0.82 1.99 -19.47
C TYR A 160 1.38 2.39 -18.11
N GLY A 161 1.03 1.62 -17.08
CA GLY A 161 1.54 1.76 -15.73
C GLY A 161 0.58 2.49 -14.78
N ASP A 162 1.09 2.84 -13.61
CA ASP A 162 0.36 3.49 -12.50
C ASP A 162 0.21 5.01 -12.74
N LEU A 163 -0.48 5.38 -13.82
CA LEU A 163 -0.68 6.76 -14.23
C LEU A 163 -2.08 7.30 -13.90
N HIS A 164 -2.94 6.52 -13.27
CA HIS A 164 -4.29 6.90 -12.88
C HIS A 164 -5.08 7.56 -14.02
N GLN A 165 -5.15 6.88 -15.17
CA GLN A 165 -5.85 7.36 -16.34
C GLN A 165 -7.34 7.63 -16.02
N ARG A 166 -7.93 8.65 -16.65
CA ARG A 166 -9.37 8.92 -16.52
C ARG A 166 -10.21 7.72 -16.98
N PHE A 167 -11.38 7.54 -16.41
CA PHE A 167 -12.36 6.57 -16.91
C PHE A 167 -12.69 6.86 -18.39
N GLY A 168 -12.85 5.83 -19.19
CA GLY A 168 -13.02 5.93 -20.64
C GLY A 168 -11.73 6.32 -21.40
N TYR A 169 -10.53 6.19 -20.78
CA TYR A 169 -9.27 6.32 -21.51
C TYR A 169 -9.09 5.12 -22.46
N PRO A 170 -8.67 5.33 -23.73
CA PRO A 170 -8.52 4.23 -24.68
C PRO A 170 -7.57 3.14 -24.18
N GLY A 171 -8.01 1.90 -24.17
CA GLY A 171 -7.22 0.75 -23.70
C GLY A 171 -7.07 0.63 -22.19
N SER A 172 -7.79 1.44 -21.41
CA SER A 172 -7.80 1.29 -19.96
C SER A 172 -8.60 0.06 -19.50
N ALA A 173 -8.23 -0.45 -18.33
CA ALA A 173 -8.76 -1.70 -17.80
C ALA A 173 -10.10 -1.55 -17.08
N ASN A 174 -10.33 -0.41 -16.41
CA ASN A 174 -11.55 -0.15 -15.64
C ASN A 174 -12.41 0.93 -16.29
N ASP A 175 -13.73 0.80 -16.15
CA ASP A 175 -14.71 1.82 -16.53
C ASP A 175 -15.65 2.11 -15.33
N VAL A 176 -16.51 3.11 -15.47
CA VAL A 176 -17.50 3.48 -14.45
C VAL A 176 -18.43 2.30 -14.09
N GLN A 177 -18.59 1.35 -14.99
CA GLN A 177 -19.41 0.14 -14.76
C GLN A 177 -18.73 -0.88 -13.81
N ASP A 178 -17.43 -0.74 -13.56
CA ASP A 178 -16.66 -1.63 -12.67
C ASP A 178 -16.73 -1.16 -11.20
N LEU A 179 -17.33 0.01 -10.96
CA LEU A 179 -17.54 0.61 -9.64
C LEU A 179 -18.82 0.12 -8.98
#